data_25481f558a4f34f810353c8ca43fa34c
#
_entry.id   25481f558a4f34f810353c8ca43fa34c
#
_cell.length_a   1.000
_cell.length_b   1.000
_cell.length_c   1.000
_cell.angle_alpha   90.00
_cell.angle_beta   90.00
_cell.angle_gamma   90.00
#
_symmetry.space_group_name_H-M   'P 1'
#
loop_
_entity.id
_entity.type
_entity.pdbx_description
1 polymer ?
#
loop_
_entity_poly.entity_id
_entity_poly.type
_entity_poly.pdbx_seq_one_letter_code
_entity_poly.pdbx_strand_id
1 'polypeptide(L)'
;MTHQDLSDTLIRLRLSVGASDLHGSLTGLLCGGGKAQAGNWLAALELDADPGEVEKDPMLRQFHRQCREQLDDSELGFAPLLPDDETSIAERSEALAEWCRGFLGGFGLAGVGESPALQADAREIMADFSAIAGADFSY
;
A
#
# COMPACT_ATOMS: atom_id res chain seq x y z
N MET A 1 -4.85 -7.03 -11.68
CA MET A 1 -5.72 -7.01 -10.48
C MET A 1 -6.26 -5.61 -10.28
N THR A 2 -7.55 -5.49 -10.09
CA THR A 2 -8.21 -4.21 -9.83
C THR A 2 -8.38 -3.96 -8.33
N HIS A 3 -8.68 -2.71 -7.99
CA HIS A 3 -9.06 -2.36 -6.62
C HIS A 3 -10.23 -3.21 -6.12
N GLN A 4 -11.23 -3.45 -6.96
CA GLN A 4 -12.39 -4.26 -6.60
C GLN A 4 -12.01 -5.72 -6.35
N ASP A 5 -11.14 -6.30 -7.18
CA ASP A 5 -10.67 -7.68 -6.99
C ASP A 5 -9.99 -7.84 -5.63
N LEU A 6 -9.13 -6.90 -5.26
CA LEU A 6 -8.45 -6.94 -3.97
C LEU A 6 -9.43 -6.70 -2.82
N SER A 7 -10.35 -5.74 -2.96
CA SER A 7 -11.36 -5.47 -1.94
C SER A 7 -12.20 -6.71 -1.62
N ASP A 8 -12.66 -7.41 -2.66
CA ASP A 8 -13.44 -8.63 -2.51
C ASP A 8 -12.64 -9.73 -1.80
N THR A 9 -11.37 -9.86 -2.14
CA THR A 9 -10.45 -10.81 -1.49
C THR A 9 -10.28 -10.51 -0.01
N LEU A 10 -10.06 -9.24 0.34
CA LEU A 10 -9.88 -8.82 1.72
C LEU A 10 -11.14 -9.06 2.56
N ILE A 11 -12.31 -8.81 1.99
CA ILE A 11 -13.59 -9.10 2.65
C ILE A 11 -13.75 -10.60 2.87
N ARG A 12 -13.47 -11.41 1.85
CA ARG A 12 -13.55 -12.88 1.93
C ARG A 12 -12.63 -13.45 3.01
N LEU A 13 -11.44 -12.89 3.14
CA LEU A 13 -10.45 -13.32 4.14
C LEU A 13 -10.64 -12.65 5.51
N ARG A 14 -11.65 -11.78 5.64
CA ARG A 14 -11.97 -11.06 6.88
C ARG A 14 -10.82 -10.20 7.39
N LEU A 15 -10.08 -9.60 6.48
CA LEU A 15 -9.04 -8.64 6.81
C LEU A 15 -9.65 -7.23 6.95
N SER A 16 -9.30 -6.54 8.03
CA SER A 16 -9.87 -5.23 8.36
C SER A 16 -9.13 -4.06 7.70
N VAL A 17 -8.45 -4.32 6.60
CA VAL A 17 -7.68 -3.30 5.87
C VAL A 17 -8.32 -3.06 4.51
N GLY A 18 -8.34 -1.81 4.06
CA GLY A 18 -8.83 -1.46 2.73
C GLY A 18 -7.79 -1.76 1.65
N ALA A 19 -8.26 -1.92 0.40
CA ALA A 19 -7.39 -2.28 -0.72
C ALA A 19 -6.33 -1.21 -1.00
N SER A 20 -6.70 0.07 -1.01
CA SER A 20 -5.74 1.17 -1.24
C SER A 20 -4.75 1.29 -0.08
N ASP A 21 -5.21 1.13 1.16
CA ASP A 21 -4.33 1.13 2.33
C ASP A 21 -3.31 -0.01 2.23
N LEU A 22 -3.75 -1.22 1.93
CA LEU A 22 -2.86 -2.37 1.82
C LEU A 22 -1.81 -2.18 0.71
N HIS A 23 -2.23 -1.67 -0.45
CA HIS A 23 -1.32 -1.40 -1.56
C HIS A 23 -0.29 -0.34 -1.17
N GLY A 24 -0.74 0.75 -0.54
CA GLY A 24 0.17 1.79 -0.04
C GLY A 24 1.14 1.23 0.99
N SER A 25 0.64 0.45 1.94
CA SER A 25 1.45 -0.15 3.01
C SER A 25 2.56 -1.04 2.45
N LEU A 26 2.23 -1.93 1.51
CA LEU A 26 3.21 -2.80 0.88
C LEU A 26 4.22 -1.98 0.06
N THR A 27 3.74 -1.01 -0.70
CA THR A 27 4.60 -0.12 -1.50
C THR A 27 5.58 0.63 -0.60
N GLY A 28 5.11 1.20 0.49
CA GLY A 28 5.95 1.92 1.43
C GLY A 28 7.01 1.02 2.07
N LEU A 29 6.63 -0.17 2.48
CA LEU A 29 7.55 -1.15 3.05
C LEU A 29 8.65 -1.52 2.06
N LEU A 30 8.29 -1.82 0.81
CA LEU A 30 9.24 -2.18 -0.23
C LEU A 30 10.15 -1.00 -0.60
N CYS A 31 9.62 0.20 -0.73
CA CYS A 31 10.40 1.41 -1.02
C CYS A 31 11.37 1.75 0.09
N GLY A 32 11.01 1.45 1.34
CA GLY A 32 11.89 1.66 2.49
C GLY A 32 12.94 0.57 2.68
N GLY A 33 13.01 -0.42 1.79
CA GLY A 33 13.95 -1.53 1.90
C GLY A 33 13.55 -2.58 2.92
N GLY A 34 12.28 -2.60 3.32
CA GLY A 34 11.75 -3.60 4.24
C GLY A 34 11.76 -5.00 3.64
N LYS A 35 11.87 -6.01 4.51
CA LYS A 35 11.88 -7.41 4.10
C LYS A 35 10.44 -7.89 3.90
N ALA A 36 9.95 -7.76 2.68
CA ALA A 36 8.59 -8.12 2.31
C ALA A 36 8.60 -9.23 1.24
N GLN A 37 9.13 -10.39 1.60
CA GLN A 37 9.13 -11.56 0.72
C GLN A 37 7.75 -12.21 0.69
N ALA A 38 7.50 -13.06 -0.30
CA ALA A 38 6.20 -13.69 -0.55
C ALA A 38 5.62 -14.45 0.65
N GLY A 39 6.47 -14.94 1.55
CA GLY A 39 6.03 -15.71 2.73
C GLY A 39 5.91 -14.92 4.03
N ASN A 40 6.26 -13.62 4.05
CA ASN A 40 6.30 -12.88 5.32
C ASN A 40 5.83 -11.42 5.25
N TRP A 41 5.38 -10.94 4.10
CA TRP A 41 5.05 -9.53 3.95
C TRP A 41 3.84 -9.10 4.81
N LEU A 42 2.87 -9.98 5.01
CA LEU A 42 1.73 -9.69 5.88
C LEU A 42 2.17 -9.52 7.33
N ALA A 43 3.05 -10.40 7.80
CA ALA A 43 3.59 -10.28 9.16
C ALA A 43 4.45 -9.01 9.31
N ALA A 44 5.22 -8.66 8.27
CA ALA A 44 6.04 -7.45 8.26
C ALA A 44 5.18 -6.18 8.35
N LEU A 45 3.96 -6.20 7.79
CA LEU A 45 3.01 -5.09 7.89
C LEU A 45 2.21 -5.09 9.20
N GLU A 46 2.45 -6.05 10.08
CA GLU A 46 1.80 -6.14 11.39
C GLU A 46 0.26 -6.23 11.30
N LEU A 47 -0.24 -6.85 10.23
CA LEU A 47 -1.67 -7.04 10.06
C LEU A 47 -2.18 -8.14 10.98
N ASP A 48 -3.34 -7.91 11.60
CA ASP A 48 -4.00 -8.87 12.46
C ASP A 48 -4.71 -9.94 11.61
N ALA A 49 -3.94 -10.94 11.19
CA ALA A 49 -4.42 -12.03 10.37
C ALA A 49 -3.65 -13.31 10.70
N ASP A 50 -4.26 -14.46 10.44
CA ASP A 50 -3.56 -15.73 10.49
C ASP A 50 -2.61 -15.84 9.29
N PRO A 51 -1.29 -15.69 9.47
CA PRO A 51 -0.36 -15.66 8.33
C PRO A 51 -0.38 -16.95 7.52
N GLY A 52 -0.65 -18.08 8.19
CA GLY A 52 -0.61 -19.38 7.53
C GLY A 52 -1.69 -19.57 6.47
N GLU A 53 -2.87 -19.02 6.68
CA GLU A 53 -3.99 -19.13 5.73
C GLU A 53 -3.97 -18.03 4.68
N VAL A 54 -3.68 -16.80 5.11
CA VAL A 54 -3.75 -15.61 4.26
C VAL A 54 -2.61 -15.60 3.24
N GLU A 55 -1.40 -15.97 3.65
CA GLU A 55 -0.24 -16.01 2.76
C GLU A 55 -0.34 -17.07 1.65
N LYS A 56 -1.21 -18.05 1.82
CA LYS A 56 -1.46 -19.08 0.80
C LYS A 56 -2.50 -18.66 -0.23
N ASP A 57 -3.20 -17.57 0.00
CA ASP A 57 -4.24 -17.13 -0.93
C ASP A 57 -3.64 -16.71 -2.27
N PRO A 58 -4.12 -17.29 -3.39
CA PRO A 58 -3.55 -17.00 -4.71
C PRO A 58 -3.66 -15.52 -5.11
N MET A 59 -4.74 -14.84 -4.73
CA MET A 59 -4.94 -13.43 -5.06
C MET A 59 -3.96 -12.54 -4.31
N LEU A 60 -3.70 -12.82 -3.03
CA LEU A 60 -2.72 -12.06 -2.25
C LEU A 60 -1.30 -12.32 -2.74
N ARG A 61 -0.99 -13.54 -3.15
CA ARG A 61 0.31 -13.84 -3.75
C ARG A 61 0.51 -13.08 -5.07
N GLN A 62 -0.52 -13.05 -5.90
CA GLN A 62 -0.50 -12.29 -7.14
C GLN A 62 -0.35 -10.79 -6.87
N PHE A 63 -1.08 -10.28 -5.89
CA PHE A 63 -0.99 -8.87 -5.47
C PHE A 63 0.43 -8.48 -5.07
N HIS A 64 1.06 -9.28 -4.22
CA HIS A 64 2.43 -9.03 -3.77
C HIS A 64 3.41 -9.05 -4.94
N ARG A 65 3.30 -10.05 -5.81
CA ARG A 65 4.17 -10.18 -6.98
C ARG A 65 4.02 -8.99 -7.93
N GLN A 66 2.79 -8.60 -8.23
CA GLN A 66 2.53 -7.46 -9.11
C GLN A 66 3.07 -6.16 -8.55
N CYS A 67 2.92 -5.94 -7.25
CA CYS A 67 3.47 -4.75 -6.61
C CYS A 67 4.99 -4.67 -6.78
N ARG A 68 5.68 -5.77 -6.55
CA ARG A 68 7.13 -5.83 -6.74
C ARG A 68 7.54 -5.61 -8.19
N GLU A 69 6.86 -6.26 -9.12
CA GLU A 69 7.15 -6.13 -10.55
C GLU A 69 6.94 -4.69 -11.02
N GLN A 70 5.89 -4.03 -10.57
CA GLN A 70 5.61 -2.64 -10.94
C GLN A 70 6.66 -1.67 -10.40
N LEU A 71 7.15 -1.90 -9.18
CA LEU A 71 8.21 -1.08 -8.60
C LEU A 71 9.55 -1.28 -9.31
N ASP A 72 9.82 -2.48 -9.82
CA ASP A 72 11.03 -2.77 -10.56
C ASP A 72 10.96 -2.33 -12.03
N ASP A 73 9.79 -1.90 -12.50
CA ASP A 73 9.58 -1.48 -13.88
C ASP A 73 10.22 -0.12 -14.14
N SER A 74 11.27 -0.12 -14.97
CA SER A 74 12.01 1.09 -15.34
C SER A 74 11.22 2.02 -16.28
N GLU A 75 10.08 1.58 -16.80
CA GLU A 75 9.23 2.35 -17.71
C GLU A 75 8.08 3.06 -16.99
N LEU A 76 8.17 3.21 -15.68
CA LEU A 76 7.19 3.93 -14.85
C LEU A 76 5.78 3.32 -14.89
N GLY A 77 5.72 1.98 -14.94
CA GLY A 77 4.45 1.26 -14.93
C GLY A 77 3.75 1.21 -13.58
N PHE A 78 4.34 1.80 -12.53
CA PHE A 78 3.74 1.81 -11.20
C PHE A 78 2.61 2.83 -11.11
N ALA A 79 1.51 2.42 -10.49
CA ALA A 79 0.41 3.32 -10.14
C ALA A 79 -0.22 2.89 -8.81
N PRO A 80 -0.68 3.83 -7.97
CA PRO A 80 -1.45 3.47 -6.78
C PRO A 80 -2.70 2.69 -7.16
N LEU A 81 -3.07 1.71 -6.35
CA LEU A 81 -4.27 0.92 -6.57
C LEU A 81 -5.49 1.68 -6.02
N LEU A 82 -6.26 2.26 -6.91
CA LEU A 82 -7.39 3.10 -6.59
C LEU A 82 -8.68 2.55 -7.25
N PRO A 83 -9.87 2.93 -6.73
CA PRO A 83 -11.11 2.61 -7.42
C PRO A 83 -11.14 3.15 -8.84
N ASP A 84 -11.97 2.55 -9.71
CA ASP A 84 -12.05 2.96 -11.11
C ASP A 84 -12.67 4.36 -11.28
N ASP A 85 -12.59 4.87 -12.52
CA ASP A 85 -13.03 6.23 -12.85
C ASP A 85 -14.55 6.43 -12.73
N GLU A 86 -15.33 5.36 -12.67
CA GLU A 86 -16.78 5.43 -12.49
C GLU A 86 -17.18 5.60 -11.03
N THR A 87 -16.28 5.35 -10.10
CA THR A 87 -16.50 5.60 -8.67
C THR A 87 -16.55 7.11 -8.41
N SER A 88 -17.34 7.54 -7.42
CA SER A 88 -17.47 8.95 -7.08
C SER A 88 -16.11 9.59 -6.76
N ILE A 89 -16.00 10.89 -7.02
CA ILE A 89 -14.75 11.62 -6.73
C ILE A 89 -14.46 11.61 -5.22
N ALA A 90 -15.49 11.63 -4.39
CA ALA A 90 -15.31 11.56 -2.93
C ALA A 90 -14.67 10.24 -2.51
N GLU A 91 -15.18 9.11 -3.02
CA GLU A 91 -14.62 7.78 -2.71
C GLU A 91 -13.21 7.62 -3.25
N ARG A 92 -12.93 8.13 -4.46
CA ARG A 92 -11.61 8.07 -5.07
C ARG A 92 -10.60 8.91 -4.30
N SER A 93 -11.00 10.08 -3.82
CA SER A 93 -10.14 10.94 -3.00
C SER A 93 -9.83 10.31 -1.65
N GLU A 94 -10.83 9.70 -1.01
CA GLU A 94 -10.62 8.97 0.25
C GLU A 94 -9.66 7.79 0.05
N ALA A 95 -9.80 7.05 -1.04
CA ALA A 95 -8.91 5.94 -1.36
C ALA A 95 -7.47 6.42 -1.55
N LEU A 96 -7.26 7.56 -2.19
CA LEU A 96 -5.93 8.15 -2.33
C LEU A 96 -5.35 8.52 -0.96
N ALA A 97 -6.14 9.13 -0.08
CA ALA A 97 -5.69 9.44 1.28
C ALA A 97 -5.33 8.16 2.05
N GLU A 98 -6.12 7.11 1.92
CA GLU A 98 -5.82 5.81 2.53
C GLU A 98 -4.52 5.22 1.99
N TRP A 99 -4.31 5.33 0.69
CA TRP A 99 -3.06 4.86 0.07
C TRP A 99 -1.86 5.60 0.64
N CYS A 100 -1.94 6.92 0.76
CA CYS A 100 -0.86 7.73 1.32
C CYS A 100 -0.61 7.39 2.79
N ARG A 101 -1.66 7.20 3.59
CA ARG A 101 -1.51 6.77 5.00
C ARG A 101 -0.83 5.41 5.08
N GLY A 102 -1.27 4.48 4.23
CA GLY A 102 -0.66 3.15 4.15
C GLY A 102 0.81 3.23 3.80
N PHE A 103 1.16 4.01 2.77
CA PHE A 103 2.55 4.19 2.34
C PHE A 103 3.42 4.71 3.50
N LEU A 104 2.98 5.74 4.19
CA LEU A 104 3.72 6.30 5.32
C LEU A 104 3.92 5.28 6.43
N GLY A 105 2.87 4.50 6.74
CA GLY A 105 2.96 3.44 7.74
C GLY A 105 3.93 2.33 7.35
N GLY A 106 3.85 1.84 6.12
CA GLY A 106 4.75 0.80 5.61
C GLY A 106 6.19 1.27 5.53
N PHE A 107 6.42 2.49 5.06
CA PHE A 107 7.75 3.09 5.02
C PHE A 107 8.33 3.24 6.43
N GLY A 108 7.49 3.63 7.41
CA GLY A 108 7.91 3.70 8.81
C GLY A 108 8.32 2.35 9.36
N LEU A 109 7.60 1.29 9.02
CA LEU A 109 7.92 -0.08 9.46
C LEU A 109 9.26 -0.57 8.87
N ALA A 110 9.66 -0.06 7.71
CA ALA A 110 10.96 -0.36 7.12
C ALA A 110 12.13 0.25 7.90
N GLY A 111 11.87 1.25 8.74
CA GLY A 111 12.87 1.86 9.62
C GLY A 111 13.79 2.87 8.94
N VAL A 112 13.51 3.31 7.72
CA VAL A 112 14.36 4.22 6.95
C VAL A 112 13.94 5.68 7.09
N GLY A 113 12.69 5.94 7.54
CA GLY A 113 12.10 7.28 7.53
C GLY A 113 12.84 8.34 8.34
N GLU A 114 13.60 7.92 9.36
CA GLU A 114 14.40 8.83 10.21
C GLU A 114 15.89 8.74 9.92
N SER A 115 16.28 8.04 8.85
CA SER A 115 17.67 7.89 8.49
C SER A 115 18.26 9.21 7.99
N PRO A 116 19.48 9.60 8.44
CA PRO A 116 20.16 10.76 7.88
C PRO A 116 20.48 10.62 6.40
N ALA A 117 20.47 9.39 5.88
CA ALA A 117 20.71 9.11 4.46
C ALA A 117 19.49 9.44 3.59
N LEU A 118 18.30 9.70 4.18
CA LEU A 118 17.11 10.06 3.43
C LEU A 118 17.30 11.43 2.79
N GLN A 119 17.25 11.46 1.46
CA GLN A 119 17.49 12.69 0.70
C GLN A 119 16.37 13.70 0.89
N ALA A 120 16.68 14.99 0.67
CA ALA A 120 15.72 16.08 0.84
C ALA A 120 14.48 15.89 -0.04
N ASP A 121 14.63 15.42 -1.28
CA ASP A 121 13.53 15.18 -2.20
C ASP A 121 12.58 14.12 -1.67
N ALA A 122 13.12 13.03 -1.09
CA ALA A 122 12.30 11.99 -0.50
C ALA A 122 11.53 12.50 0.73
N ARG A 123 12.15 13.35 1.54
CA ARG A 123 11.47 13.96 2.70
C ARG A 123 10.34 14.87 2.26
N GLU A 124 10.51 15.61 1.18
CA GLU A 124 9.47 16.46 0.61
C GLU A 124 8.28 15.63 0.13
N ILE A 125 8.54 14.51 -0.58
CA ILE A 125 7.49 13.60 -1.01
C ILE A 125 6.75 13.02 0.19
N MET A 126 7.44 12.64 1.25
CA MET A 126 6.81 12.13 2.46
C MET A 126 5.93 13.18 3.12
N ALA A 127 6.36 14.44 3.12
CA ALA A 127 5.55 15.55 3.65
C ALA A 127 4.29 15.77 2.80
N ASP A 128 4.40 15.66 1.48
CA ASP A 128 3.25 15.76 0.57
C ASP A 128 2.25 14.63 0.81
N PHE A 129 2.73 13.40 0.97
CA PHE A 129 1.86 12.26 1.29
C PHE A 129 1.16 12.45 2.64
N SER A 130 1.86 13.01 3.63
CA SER A 130 1.29 13.32 4.93
C SER A 130 0.15 14.34 4.81
N ALA A 131 0.34 15.36 3.98
CA ALA A 131 -0.68 16.36 3.74
C ALA A 131 -1.94 15.75 3.09
N ILE A 132 -1.76 14.89 2.09
CA ILE A 132 -2.87 14.21 1.43
C ILE A 132 -3.58 13.28 2.41
N ALA A 133 -2.82 12.52 3.21
CA ALA A 133 -3.36 11.57 4.17
C ALA A 133 -4.23 12.25 5.24
N GLY A 134 -3.94 13.50 5.60
CA GLY A 134 -4.70 14.28 6.57
C GLY A 134 -5.76 15.18 5.97
N ALA A 135 -5.93 15.21 4.65
CA ALA A 135 -6.88 16.09 4.01
C ALA A 135 -8.33 15.65 4.25
N ASP A 136 -9.22 16.64 4.29
CA ASP A 136 -10.66 16.42 4.39
C ASP A 136 -11.27 16.53 2.99
N PHE A 137 -11.85 15.44 2.49
CA PHE A 137 -12.50 15.37 1.19
C PHE A 137 -14.02 15.36 1.31
N SER A 138 -14.54 16.22 2.17
CA SER A 138 -15.99 16.42 2.30
C SER A 138 -16.50 17.20 1.09
N TYR A 139 -17.24 16.52 0.24
CA TYR A 139 -17.84 17.12 -0.96
C TYR A 139 -19.35 17.25 -0.83
#